data_f6e244b478081fc554fa7b6957377b01
#
_entry.id   f6e244b478081fc554fa7b6957377b01
#
_cell.length_a   1.000
_cell.length_b   1.000
_cell.length_c   1.000
_cell.angle_alpha   90.00
_cell.angle_beta   90.00
_cell.angle_gamma   90.00
#
_symmetry.space_group_name_H-M   'P 1'
#
loop_
_entity.id
_entity.type
_entity.pdbx_description
1 polymer ?
#
loop_
_entity_poly.entity_id
_entity_poly.type
_entity_poly.pdbx_seq_one_letter_code
_entity_poly.pdbx_strand_id
1 'polypeptide(L)'
;MFKTNFQKGLFTILVGLAIWFMPVPEGLKPQAMKIFAIFVATIVGFILHPLPIGAIALISVGLTGFLKVVKPAQALAGFGNATIWLIVSAFLFALGFIKSGLGKRIAYKIMAAIGSSSLKLGYTMAITDLIISPATPSNTARGGGILFPVVRSLCSAFESEPDEKSRKRIGAYLMKSTFQAD
;
A
#
# COMPACT_ATOMS: atom_id res chain seq x y z
N MET A 1 -14.12 19.72 -0.32
CA MET A 1 -13.40 20.98 -0.45
C MET A 1 -12.87 21.18 -1.87
N PHE A 2 -12.19 20.24 -2.50
CA PHE A 2 -11.74 20.34 -3.89
C PHE A 2 -12.67 19.56 -4.83
N LYS A 3 -13.34 20.24 -5.78
CA LYS A 3 -14.31 19.61 -6.69
C LYS A 3 -13.68 19.04 -7.97
N THR A 4 -12.51 19.53 -8.38
CA THR A 4 -11.86 19.14 -9.63
C THR A 4 -10.39 18.81 -9.43
N ASN A 5 -9.84 17.91 -10.26
CA ASN A 5 -8.41 17.55 -10.25
C ASN A 5 -7.52 18.77 -10.53
N PHE A 6 -8.01 19.73 -11.30
CA PHE A 6 -7.31 21.00 -11.55
C PHE A 6 -7.10 21.79 -10.25
N GLN A 7 -8.14 21.94 -9.41
CA GLN A 7 -8.02 22.66 -8.13
C GLN A 7 -7.04 21.97 -7.17
N LYS A 8 -7.03 20.65 -7.16
CA LYS A 8 -6.08 19.84 -6.37
C LYS A 8 -4.64 20.08 -6.84
N GLY A 9 -4.42 20.04 -8.15
CA GLY A 9 -3.11 20.31 -8.74
C GLY A 9 -2.64 21.74 -8.46
N LEU A 10 -3.50 22.71 -8.64
CA LEU A 10 -3.19 24.12 -8.34
C LEU A 10 -2.82 24.32 -6.88
N PHE A 11 -3.57 23.72 -5.95
CA PHE A 11 -3.26 23.79 -4.52
C PHE A 11 -1.89 23.14 -4.20
N THR A 12 -1.59 21.98 -4.81
CA THR A 12 -0.30 21.32 -4.65
C THR A 12 0.86 22.22 -5.09
N ILE A 13 0.71 22.89 -6.23
CA ILE A 13 1.72 23.81 -6.75
C ILE A 13 1.86 25.03 -5.82
N LEU A 14 0.75 25.61 -5.37
CA LEU A 14 0.76 26.77 -4.47
C LEU A 14 1.47 26.46 -3.14
N VAL A 15 1.24 25.28 -2.56
CA VAL A 15 1.95 24.86 -1.34
C VAL A 15 3.45 24.76 -1.61
N GLY A 16 3.85 24.14 -2.71
CA GLY A 16 5.26 24.06 -3.11
C GLY A 16 5.90 25.44 -3.29
N LEU A 17 5.24 26.36 -3.98
CA LEU A 17 5.72 27.72 -4.19
C LEU A 17 5.78 28.52 -2.88
N ALA A 18 4.80 28.38 -2.01
CA ALA A 18 4.80 29.07 -0.71
C ALA A 18 6.06 28.70 0.09
N ILE A 19 6.42 27.42 0.14
CA ILE A 19 7.63 26.96 0.83
C ILE A 19 8.90 27.37 0.06
N TRP A 20 8.86 27.36 -1.27
CA TRP A 20 10.01 27.74 -2.10
C TRP A 20 10.49 29.16 -1.88
N PHE A 21 9.56 30.08 -1.66
CA PHE A 21 9.84 31.51 -1.41
C PHE A 21 9.93 31.87 0.08
N MET A 22 9.81 30.88 0.97
CA MET A 22 9.94 31.11 2.41
C MET A 22 11.40 31.47 2.78
N PRO A 23 11.63 32.41 3.71
CA PRO A 23 12.98 32.71 4.15
C PRO A 23 13.66 31.47 4.73
N VAL A 24 14.94 31.29 4.36
CA VAL A 24 15.71 30.13 4.79
C VAL A 24 16.08 30.28 6.25
N PRO A 25 15.74 29.35 7.14
CA PRO A 25 16.12 29.39 8.55
C PRO A 25 17.65 29.41 8.74
N GLU A 26 18.12 30.05 9.81
CA GLU A 26 19.53 30.05 10.14
C GLU A 26 20.10 28.65 10.30
N GLY A 27 21.26 28.40 9.68
CA GLY A 27 21.91 27.07 9.68
C GLY A 27 21.51 26.12 8.52
N LEU A 28 20.51 26.46 7.70
CA LEU A 28 20.13 25.67 6.54
C LEU A 28 20.71 26.23 5.23
N LYS A 29 21.09 25.34 4.33
CA LYS A 29 21.48 25.73 2.97
C LYS A 29 20.23 26.04 2.13
N PRO A 30 20.25 27.08 1.27
CA PRO A 30 19.12 27.42 0.39
C PRO A 30 18.63 26.24 -0.46
N GLN A 31 19.54 25.35 -0.86
CA GLN A 31 19.21 24.14 -1.60
C GLN A 31 18.34 23.16 -0.79
N ALA A 32 18.57 23.04 0.53
CA ALA A 32 17.78 22.16 1.39
C ALA A 32 16.33 22.62 1.44
N MET A 33 16.08 23.93 1.51
CA MET A 33 14.73 24.49 1.49
C MET A 33 14.00 24.23 0.17
N LYS A 34 14.71 24.32 -0.95
CA LYS A 34 14.17 24.01 -2.27
C LYS A 34 13.80 22.52 -2.41
N ILE A 35 14.65 21.61 -1.91
CA ILE A 35 14.34 20.17 -1.85
C ILE A 35 13.10 19.93 -0.99
N PHE A 36 13.05 20.56 0.17
CA PHE A 36 11.92 20.45 1.09
C PHE A 36 10.60 20.93 0.45
N ALA A 37 10.63 22.04 -0.29
CA ALA A 37 9.46 22.55 -1.02
C ALA A 37 8.92 21.54 -2.04
N ILE A 38 9.80 20.94 -2.85
CA ILE A 38 9.41 19.90 -3.82
C ILE A 38 8.90 18.65 -3.10
N PHE A 39 9.55 18.24 -2.01
CA PHE A 39 9.15 17.08 -1.23
C PHE A 39 7.74 17.25 -0.64
N VAL A 40 7.47 18.38 0.03
CA VAL A 40 6.14 18.65 0.61
C VAL A 40 5.07 18.75 -0.47
N ALA A 41 5.35 19.42 -1.60
CA ALA A 41 4.44 19.46 -2.74
C ALA A 41 4.14 18.05 -3.27
N THR A 42 5.13 17.17 -3.34
CA THR A 42 4.95 15.78 -3.75
C THR A 42 4.04 15.00 -2.81
N ILE A 43 4.25 15.13 -1.50
CA ILE A 43 3.40 14.49 -0.48
C ILE A 43 1.96 15.00 -0.55
N VAL A 44 1.77 16.32 -0.67
CA VAL A 44 0.43 16.90 -0.86
C VAL A 44 -0.22 16.38 -2.15
N GLY A 45 0.56 16.27 -3.23
CA GLY A 45 0.12 15.68 -4.48
C GLY A 45 -0.31 14.21 -4.31
N PHE A 46 0.44 13.41 -3.56
CA PHE A 46 0.07 12.02 -3.25
C PHE A 46 -1.22 11.92 -2.44
N ILE A 47 -1.47 12.85 -1.52
CA ILE A 47 -2.71 12.86 -0.70
C ILE A 47 -3.91 13.30 -1.53
N LEU A 48 -3.77 14.35 -2.33
CA LEU A 48 -4.88 14.93 -3.10
C LEU A 48 -5.19 14.18 -4.40
N HIS A 49 -4.25 13.41 -4.94
CA HIS A 49 -4.39 12.65 -6.19
C HIS A 49 -4.88 13.49 -7.38
N PRO A 50 -4.25 14.64 -7.72
CA PRO A 50 -4.58 15.37 -8.94
C PRO A 50 -4.22 14.60 -10.21
N LEU A 51 -3.17 13.77 -10.14
CA LEU A 51 -2.65 12.88 -11.17
C LEU A 51 -2.37 11.49 -10.57
N PRO A 52 -2.17 10.45 -11.38
CA PRO A 52 -1.67 9.15 -10.90
C PRO A 52 -0.36 9.31 -10.10
N ILE A 53 -0.23 8.56 -9.00
CA ILE A 53 0.92 8.64 -8.08
C ILE A 53 2.27 8.55 -8.83
N GLY A 54 2.37 7.62 -9.79
CA GLY A 54 3.60 7.46 -10.61
C GLY A 54 3.94 8.70 -11.43
N ALA A 55 2.95 9.40 -11.96
CA ALA A 55 3.16 10.65 -12.70
C ALA A 55 3.66 11.77 -11.77
N ILE A 56 3.06 11.91 -10.58
CA ILE A 56 3.51 12.89 -9.59
C ILE A 56 4.96 12.61 -9.17
N ALA A 57 5.29 11.34 -8.91
CA ALA A 57 6.65 10.94 -8.53
C ALA A 57 7.68 11.29 -9.64
N LEU A 58 7.38 10.96 -10.90
CA LEU A 58 8.26 11.26 -12.02
C LEU A 58 8.44 12.77 -12.25
N ILE A 59 7.35 13.54 -12.15
CA ILE A 59 7.40 15.02 -12.25
C ILE A 59 8.28 15.57 -11.13
N SER A 60 8.15 15.09 -9.91
CA SER A 60 8.93 15.56 -8.75
C SER A 60 10.42 15.30 -8.92
N VAL A 61 10.78 14.08 -9.32
CA VAL A 61 12.18 13.73 -9.63
C VAL A 61 12.72 14.56 -10.79
N GLY A 62 11.94 14.72 -11.86
CA GLY A 62 12.29 15.55 -13.01
C GLY A 62 12.53 17.02 -12.62
N LEU A 63 11.64 17.59 -11.78
CA LEU A 63 11.78 18.97 -11.30
C LEU A 63 13.05 19.17 -10.46
N THR A 64 13.43 18.23 -9.60
CA THR A 64 14.66 18.35 -8.80
C THR A 64 15.91 18.44 -9.67
N GLY A 65 15.95 17.68 -10.76
CA GLY A 65 17.06 17.72 -11.74
C GLY A 65 17.00 18.95 -12.66
N PHE A 66 15.79 19.25 -13.19
CA PHE A 66 15.58 20.37 -14.13
C PHE A 66 15.87 21.73 -13.50
N LEU A 67 15.39 21.95 -12.27
CA LEU A 67 15.64 23.18 -11.50
C LEU A 67 17.06 23.23 -10.91
N LYS A 68 17.90 22.23 -11.21
CA LYS A 68 19.26 22.11 -10.69
C LYS A 68 19.36 22.22 -9.17
N VAL A 69 18.32 21.77 -8.47
CA VAL A 69 18.29 21.74 -7.00
C VAL A 69 19.31 20.73 -6.48
N VAL A 70 19.40 19.60 -7.19
CA VAL A 70 20.47 18.60 -7.00
C VAL A 70 21.08 18.22 -8.37
N LYS A 71 22.25 17.61 -8.35
CA LYS A 71 22.85 17.07 -9.61
C LYS A 71 21.93 15.99 -10.18
N PRO A 72 21.76 15.90 -11.51
CA PRO A 72 20.89 14.89 -12.13
C PRO A 72 21.19 13.46 -11.68
N ALA A 73 22.47 13.11 -11.53
CA ALA A 73 22.88 11.81 -11.02
C ALA A 73 22.37 11.52 -9.60
N GLN A 74 22.25 12.55 -8.74
CA GLN A 74 21.70 12.42 -7.39
C GLN A 74 20.17 12.32 -7.42
N ALA A 75 19.50 13.10 -8.28
CA ALA A 75 18.06 13.01 -8.46
C ALA A 75 17.62 11.60 -8.92
N LEU A 76 18.43 10.96 -9.76
CA LEU A 76 18.17 9.64 -10.31
C LEU A 76 18.83 8.49 -9.52
N ALA A 77 19.55 8.77 -8.43
CA ALA A 77 20.26 7.76 -7.66
C ALA A 77 19.35 6.64 -7.12
N GLY A 78 18.07 6.96 -6.83
CA GLY A 78 17.08 5.97 -6.43
C GLY A 78 16.85 4.86 -7.46
N PHE A 79 16.96 5.15 -8.76
CA PHE A 79 16.77 4.16 -9.81
C PHE A 79 17.93 3.14 -9.91
N GLY A 80 19.11 3.48 -9.38
CA GLY A 80 20.25 2.56 -9.29
C GLY A 80 20.35 1.83 -7.93
N ASN A 81 19.43 2.05 -7.02
CA ASN A 81 19.50 1.47 -5.69
C ASN A 81 18.98 0.03 -5.68
N ALA A 82 19.83 -0.92 -5.26
CA ALA A 82 19.50 -2.34 -5.22
C ALA A 82 18.29 -2.65 -4.32
N THR A 83 18.14 -1.94 -3.18
CA THR A 83 17.00 -2.13 -2.27
C THR A 83 15.68 -1.77 -2.94
N ILE A 84 15.64 -0.70 -3.75
CA ILE A 84 14.43 -0.31 -4.48
C ILE A 84 14.06 -1.38 -5.50
N TRP A 85 15.03 -1.91 -6.25
CA TRP A 85 14.78 -3.00 -7.20
C TRP A 85 14.36 -4.30 -6.53
N LEU A 86 14.88 -4.59 -5.34
CA LEU A 86 14.41 -5.72 -4.54
C LEU A 86 12.93 -5.55 -4.17
N ILE A 87 12.53 -4.35 -3.72
CA ILE A 87 11.13 -4.06 -3.40
C ILE A 87 10.24 -4.17 -4.64
N VAL A 88 10.66 -3.60 -5.78
CA VAL A 88 9.92 -3.70 -7.06
C VAL A 88 9.74 -5.17 -7.46
N SER A 89 10.81 -5.96 -7.39
CA SER A 89 10.76 -7.40 -7.71
C SER A 89 9.83 -8.16 -6.77
N ALA A 90 9.84 -7.84 -5.46
CA ALA A 90 8.93 -8.43 -4.50
C ALA A 90 7.45 -8.11 -4.80
N PHE A 91 7.13 -6.86 -5.21
CA PHE A 91 5.78 -6.51 -5.63
C PHE A 91 5.36 -7.21 -6.91
N LEU A 92 6.25 -7.36 -7.90
CA LEU A 92 5.94 -8.09 -9.13
C LEU A 92 5.70 -9.57 -8.86
N PHE A 93 6.51 -10.19 -7.98
CA PHE A 93 6.30 -11.55 -7.53
C PHE A 93 4.95 -11.71 -6.81
N ALA A 94 4.65 -10.83 -5.86
CA ALA A 94 3.36 -10.83 -5.14
C ALA A 94 2.17 -10.70 -6.10
N LEU A 95 2.27 -9.84 -7.12
CA LEU A 95 1.22 -9.69 -8.13
C LEU A 95 1.00 -11.00 -8.91
N GLY A 96 2.07 -11.69 -9.32
CA GLY A 96 2.01 -13.00 -9.95
C GLY A 96 1.37 -14.04 -9.03
N PHE A 97 1.75 -14.06 -7.75
CA PHE A 97 1.22 -14.95 -6.72
C PHE A 97 -0.29 -14.76 -6.51
N ILE A 98 -0.76 -13.51 -6.45
CA ILE A 98 -2.17 -13.17 -6.31
C ILE A 98 -2.95 -13.53 -7.57
N LYS A 99 -2.45 -13.13 -8.76
CA LYS A 99 -3.13 -13.38 -10.04
C LYS A 99 -3.22 -14.87 -10.41
N SER A 100 -2.24 -15.68 -10.05
CA SER A 100 -2.27 -17.13 -10.26
C SER A 100 -3.26 -17.87 -9.36
N GLY A 101 -3.75 -17.21 -8.30
CA GLY A 101 -4.60 -17.82 -7.28
C GLY A 101 -3.87 -18.83 -6.38
N LEU A 102 -2.53 -18.87 -6.45
CA LEU A 102 -1.72 -19.81 -5.66
C LEU A 102 -1.95 -19.64 -4.16
N GLY A 103 -2.02 -18.39 -3.68
CA GLY A 103 -2.30 -18.09 -2.27
C GLY A 103 -3.63 -18.67 -1.80
N LYS A 104 -4.69 -18.55 -2.62
CA LYS A 104 -6.00 -19.16 -2.31
C LYS A 104 -5.92 -20.68 -2.26
N ARG A 105 -5.19 -21.31 -3.17
CA ARG A 105 -5.02 -22.78 -3.19
C ARG A 105 -4.27 -23.26 -1.94
N ILE A 106 -3.23 -22.56 -1.51
CA ILE A 106 -2.50 -22.84 -0.27
C ILE A 106 -3.45 -22.71 0.91
N ALA A 107 -4.19 -21.61 1.04
CA ALA A 107 -5.14 -21.37 2.11
C ALA A 107 -6.17 -22.50 2.22
N TYR A 108 -6.80 -22.90 1.10
CA TYR A 108 -7.77 -24.00 1.11
C TYR A 108 -7.16 -25.33 1.50
N LYS A 109 -5.94 -25.65 1.07
CA LYS A 109 -5.26 -26.89 1.47
C LYS A 109 -4.96 -26.92 2.98
N ILE A 110 -4.48 -25.81 3.55
CA ILE A 110 -4.21 -25.72 4.99
C ILE A 110 -5.52 -25.85 5.78
N MET A 111 -6.59 -25.19 5.33
CA MET A 111 -7.89 -25.31 5.96
C MET A 111 -8.46 -26.75 5.92
N ALA A 112 -8.33 -27.42 4.80
CA ALA A 112 -8.78 -28.80 4.67
C ALA A 112 -8.00 -29.75 5.59
N ALA A 113 -6.73 -29.47 5.82
CA ALA A 113 -5.88 -30.29 6.70
C ALA A 113 -6.12 -30.08 8.20
N ILE A 114 -6.40 -28.82 8.63
CA ILE A 114 -6.39 -28.45 10.04
C ILE A 114 -7.77 -27.95 10.52
N GLY A 115 -8.60 -27.44 9.64
CA GLY A 115 -9.80 -26.66 9.91
C GLY A 115 -11.03 -27.42 10.44
N SER A 116 -10.87 -28.47 11.23
CA SER A 116 -11.95 -29.35 11.69
C SER A 116 -12.88 -28.75 12.75
N SER A 117 -12.60 -27.59 13.32
CA SER A 117 -13.44 -26.87 14.29
C SER A 117 -13.32 -25.36 14.13
N SER A 118 -14.29 -24.60 14.67
CA SER A 118 -14.30 -23.13 14.58
C SER A 118 -13.02 -22.50 15.13
N LEU A 119 -12.53 -23.00 16.27
CA LEU A 119 -11.28 -22.51 16.86
C LEU A 119 -10.07 -22.83 15.97
N LYS A 120 -10.00 -24.04 15.44
CA LYS A 120 -8.92 -24.43 14.53
C LYS A 120 -8.97 -23.62 13.23
N LEU A 121 -10.15 -23.27 12.71
CA LEU A 121 -10.27 -22.40 11.55
C LEU A 121 -9.66 -21.01 11.78
N GLY A 122 -9.85 -20.42 12.97
CA GLY A 122 -9.21 -19.16 13.32
C GLY A 122 -7.68 -19.25 13.33
N TYR A 123 -7.11 -20.28 13.98
CA TYR A 123 -5.67 -20.53 13.94
C TYR A 123 -5.15 -20.84 12.53
N THR A 124 -5.95 -21.55 11.73
CA THR A 124 -5.60 -21.84 10.34
C THR A 124 -5.46 -20.57 9.51
N MET A 125 -6.29 -19.55 9.76
CA MET A 125 -6.14 -18.24 9.11
C MET A 125 -4.80 -17.59 9.46
N ALA A 126 -4.43 -17.56 10.75
CA ALA A 126 -3.16 -17.01 11.20
C ALA A 126 -1.95 -17.78 10.62
N ILE A 127 -2.01 -19.11 10.62
CA ILE A 127 -0.95 -19.96 10.02
C ILE A 127 -0.87 -19.71 8.51
N THR A 128 -2.00 -19.60 7.82
CA THR A 128 -2.03 -19.32 6.39
C THR A 128 -1.42 -17.96 6.09
N ASP A 129 -1.74 -16.94 6.88
CA ASP A 129 -1.16 -15.62 6.75
C ASP A 129 0.36 -15.66 6.94
N LEU A 130 0.84 -16.31 7.98
CA LEU A 130 2.26 -16.48 8.25
C LEU A 130 3.01 -17.18 7.11
N ILE A 131 2.42 -18.24 6.53
CA ILE A 131 3.04 -18.99 5.42
C ILE A 131 3.08 -18.16 4.13
N ILE A 132 2.06 -17.34 3.88
CA ILE A 132 1.95 -16.53 2.66
C ILE A 132 2.72 -15.21 2.78
N SER A 133 2.96 -14.72 4.00
CA SER A 133 3.58 -13.41 4.24
C SER A 133 4.94 -13.21 3.55
N PRO A 134 5.86 -14.17 3.47
CA PRO A 134 7.12 -13.98 2.74
C PRO A 134 6.95 -13.77 1.24
N ALA A 135 5.84 -14.27 0.66
CA ALA A 135 5.55 -14.14 -0.77
C ALA A 135 4.78 -12.85 -1.12
N THR A 136 4.30 -12.11 -0.13
CA THR A 136 3.46 -10.92 -0.34
C THR A 136 3.88 -9.79 0.60
N PRO A 137 4.73 -8.85 0.15
CA PRO A 137 5.31 -7.81 1.00
C PRO A 137 4.28 -6.76 1.50
N SER A 138 3.04 -6.81 1.04
CA SER A 138 1.97 -5.90 1.44
C SER A 138 0.88 -6.64 2.20
N ASN A 139 0.68 -6.30 3.48
CA ASN A 139 -0.40 -6.82 4.31
C ASN A 139 -1.77 -6.55 3.67
N THR A 140 -2.03 -5.33 3.23
CA THR A 140 -3.29 -4.98 2.57
C THR A 140 -3.58 -5.82 1.33
N ALA A 141 -2.55 -6.10 0.51
CA ALA A 141 -2.72 -6.95 -0.68
C ALA A 141 -2.94 -8.42 -0.30
N ARG A 142 -2.28 -8.90 0.77
CA ARG A 142 -2.42 -10.27 1.30
C ARG A 142 -3.79 -10.44 1.96
N GLY A 143 -4.11 -9.60 2.93
CA GLY A 143 -5.39 -9.64 3.64
C GLY A 143 -6.58 -9.45 2.71
N GLY A 144 -6.59 -8.37 1.92
CA GLY A 144 -7.70 -8.06 1.01
C GLY A 144 -7.78 -8.95 -0.23
N GLY A 145 -6.63 -9.30 -0.83
CA GLY A 145 -6.59 -10.04 -2.10
C GLY A 145 -6.63 -11.56 -1.97
N ILE A 146 -6.18 -12.11 -0.84
CA ILE A 146 -6.08 -13.56 -0.63
C ILE A 146 -6.95 -14.02 0.52
N LEU A 147 -6.72 -13.52 1.74
CA LEU A 147 -7.37 -14.04 2.95
C LEU A 147 -8.84 -13.67 3.01
N PHE A 148 -9.20 -12.41 2.78
CA PHE A 148 -10.58 -11.95 2.85
C PHE A 148 -11.53 -12.72 1.92
N PRO A 149 -11.25 -12.96 0.61
CA PRO A 149 -12.11 -13.76 -0.24
C PRO A 149 -12.27 -15.20 0.25
N VAL A 150 -11.21 -15.77 0.84
CA VAL A 150 -11.24 -17.12 1.40
C VAL A 150 -12.13 -17.17 2.64
N VAL A 151 -11.95 -16.25 3.58
CA VAL A 151 -12.78 -16.13 4.78
C VAL A 151 -14.23 -15.89 4.40
N ARG A 152 -14.50 -15.03 3.42
CA ARG A 152 -15.86 -14.78 2.96
C ARG A 152 -16.53 -16.03 2.40
N SER A 153 -15.82 -16.81 1.59
CA SER A 153 -16.36 -18.07 1.07
C SER A 153 -16.65 -19.08 2.18
N LEU A 154 -15.82 -19.13 3.23
CA LEU A 154 -16.11 -19.95 4.40
C LEU A 154 -17.34 -19.44 5.17
N CYS A 155 -17.46 -18.13 5.38
CA CYS A 155 -18.62 -17.57 6.03
C CYS A 155 -19.93 -17.96 5.32
N SER A 156 -19.96 -17.83 3.99
CA SER A 156 -21.12 -18.27 3.19
C SER A 156 -21.37 -19.78 3.28
N ALA A 157 -20.32 -20.60 3.27
CA ALA A 157 -20.44 -22.07 3.41
C ALA A 157 -21.02 -22.47 4.79
N PHE A 158 -20.82 -21.67 5.83
CA PHE A 158 -21.37 -21.87 7.16
C PHE A 158 -22.64 -21.03 7.42
N GLU A 159 -23.30 -20.53 6.37
CA GLU A 159 -24.50 -19.71 6.44
C GLU A 159 -24.36 -18.51 7.39
N SER A 160 -23.19 -17.88 7.41
CA SER A 160 -22.88 -16.70 8.20
C SER A 160 -22.66 -15.51 7.29
N GLU A 161 -23.73 -14.84 6.93
CA GLU A 161 -23.75 -13.69 6.04
C GLU A 161 -23.68 -12.36 6.83
N PRO A 162 -23.40 -11.20 6.20
CA PRO A 162 -23.29 -9.91 6.86
C PRO A 162 -24.65 -9.29 7.25
N ASP A 163 -25.66 -10.14 7.53
CA ASP A 163 -26.98 -9.75 8.01
C ASP A 163 -27.07 -9.78 9.55
N GLU A 164 -28.09 -9.14 10.10
CA GLU A 164 -28.25 -9.07 11.57
C GLU A 164 -28.50 -10.42 12.23
N LYS A 165 -29.04 -11.39 11.51
CA LYS A 165 -29.45 -12.70 12.07
C LYS A 165 -28.29 -13.68 12.12
N SER A 166 -27.42 -13.67 11.09
CA SER A 166 -26.38 -14.69 10.92
C SER A 166 -24.94 -14.16 11.15
N ARG A 167 -24.72 -12.84 11.13
CA ARG A 167 -23.38 -12.24 11.32
C ARG A 167 -22.65 -12.62 12.60
N LYS A 168 -23.39 -12.93 13.68
CA LYS A 168 -22.82 -13.34 14.97
C LYS A 168 -22.41 -14.81 15.04
N ARG A 169 -22.64 -15.57 13.99
CA ARG A 169 -22.16 -16.96 13.87
C ARG A 169 -20.63 -16.97 13.68
N ILE A 170 -20.11 -17.92 12.96
CA ILE A 170 -18.67 -18.09 12.75
C ILE A 170 -18.01 -16.92 12.00
N GLY A 171 -18.77 -16.17 11.17
CA GLY A 171 -18.25 -15.11 10.32
C GLY A 171 -17.60 -13.97 11.10
N ALA A 172 -18.22 -13.49 12.17
CA ALA A 172 -17.65 -12.44 13.02
C ALA A 172 -16.32 -12.88 13.66
N TYR A 173 -16.23 -14.14 14.07
CA TYR A 173 -15.01 -14.71 14.63
C TYR A 173 -13.90 -14.83 13.60
N LEU A 174 -14.18 -15.42 12.43
CA LEU A 174 -13.20 -15.60 11.36
C LEU A 174 -12.68 -14.26 10.80
N MET A 175 -13.58 -13.29 10.61
CA MET A 175 -13.18 -11.95 10.17
C MET A 175 -12.26 -11.29 11.19
N LYS A 176 -12.62 -11.31 12.49
CA LYS A 176 -11.77 -10.74 13.55
C LYS A 176 -10.43 -11.43 13.64
N SER A 177 -10.38 -12.76 13.65
CA SER A 177 -9.11 -13.50 13.75
C SER A 177 -8.20 -13.23 12.57
N THR A 178 -8.75 -13.10 11.36
CA THR A 178 -7.98 -12.76 10.16
C THR A 178 -7.40 -11.35 10.24
N PHE A 179 -8.20 -10.35 10.60
CA PHE A 179 -7.72 -8.97 10.75
C PHE A 179 -6.73 -8.76 11.90
N GLN A 180 -6.73 -9.62 12.90
CA GLN A 180 -5.77 -9.54 14.01
C GLN A 180 -4.46 -10.29 13.71
N ALA A 181 -4.48 -11.21 12.76
CA ALA A 181 -3.32 -11.99 12.35
C ALA A 181 -2.50 -11.31 11.24
N ASP A 182 -3.13 -10.48 10.39
CA ASP A 182 -2.52 -9.73 9.29
C ASP A 182 -1.88 -8.43 9.79
#